data_38978110a42db7be980de775b7732712
#
_entry.id   38978110a42db7be980de775b7732712
#
_cell.length_a   1.000
_cell.length_b   1.000
_cell.length_c   1.000
_cell.angle_alpha   90.00
_cell.angle_beta   90.00
_cell.angle_gamma   90.00
#
_symmetry.space_group_name_H-M   'P 1'
#
loop_
_entity.id
_entity.type
_entity.pdbx_description
1 polymer ?
#
loop_
_entity_poly.entity_id
_entity_poly.type
_entity_poly.pdbx_seq_one_letter_code
_entity_poly.pdbx_strand_id
1 'polypeptide(L)'
;MAMKASYIIYILFILLPNVVTMAQSVESDELFSKGVHLYNMKKYKEAIPIFQESDRLDKIEMDSTHNRRDYSAMWLASCHYQLGDEKQAQKISPYYYKLSPIDRRLTIQSDSLSALADKAFEHQDYTKALKLYKQCDAIEATILGKNHIWRMTTIANEGYCYSQLSDSTNAIKCFEAHQAACQQLYNLECDAAMNTLFALGHEYYNHQFENHYPKALNAYFQAYELAKNLNDSINYNSSLYCISLCYFSQSQENNGDEQGKYLENAEVFVRELRNDNEEDRYLKNLIYNNLANFYNKKSEEYLQDSITLQQALDYSQK
;
A
#
# COMPACT_ATOMS: atom_id res chain seq x y z
N MET A 1 -0.69 -24.16 -21.99
CA MET A 1 0.53 -23.68 -21.34
C MET A 1 0.11 -22.48 -20.51
N ALA A 2 -0.27 -22.70 -19.27
CA ALA A 2 -0.74 -21.63 -18.41
C ALA A 2 0.48 -20.85 -17.90
N MET A 3 0.67 -19.64 -18.41
CA MET A 3 1.55 -18.66 -17.74
C MET A 3 0.93 -18.41 -16.37
N LYS A 4 1.70 -18.75 -15.33
CA LYS A 4 1.26 -18.57 -13.94
C LYS A 4 0.85 -17.12 -13.74
N ALA A 5 -0.37 -16.90 -13.26
CA ALA A 5 -0.92 -15.59 -12.89
C ALA A 5 0.03 -14.76 -11.97
N SER A 6 0.94 -15.43 -11.27
CA SER A 6 2.02 -14.85 -10.47
C SER A 6 2.91 -13.84 -11.22
N TYR A 7 3.06 -13.94 -12.55
CA TYR A 7 3.90 -13.00 -13.32
C TYR A 7 3.22 -11.65 -13.58
N ILE A 8 1.89 -11.64 -13.65
CA ILE A 8 1.13 -10.40 -13.95
C ILE A 8 1.13 -9.48 -12.73
N ILE A 9 1.03 -10.03 -11.53
CA ILE A 9 1.08 -9.26 -10.27
C ILE A 9 2.48 -8.70 -10.01
N TYR A 10 3.54 -9.40 -10.44
CA TYR A 10 4.91 -8.91 -10.30
C TYR A 10 5.19 -7.66 -11.15
N ILE A 11 4.53 -7.52 -12.31
CA ILE A 11 4.63 -6.35 -13.18
C ILE A 11 3.88 -5.15 -12.56
N LEU A 12 2.74 -5.38 -11.91
CA LEU A 12 2.00 -4.35 -11.18
C LEU A 12 2.81 -3.79 -9.98
N PHE A 13 3.60 -4.62 -9.30
CA PHE A 13 4.46 -4.17 -8.19
C PHE A 13 5.62 -3.26 -8.65
N ILE A 14 6.07 -3.39 -9.90
CA ILE A 14 7.11 -2.51 -10.47
C ILE A 14 6.52 -1.15 -10.88
N LEU A 15 5.21 -1.09 -11.17
CA LEU A 15 4.53 0.14 -11.60
C LEU A 15 3.86 0.91 -10.45
N LEU A 16 3.51 0.24 -9.35
CA LEU A 16 2.84 0.88 -8.20
C LEU A 16 3.69 1.89 -7.40
N PRO A 17 5.02 1.74 -7.24
CA PRO A 17 5.81 2.79 -6.57
C PRO A 17 5.78 4.13 -7.29
N ASN A 18 5.48 4.14 -8.60
CA ASN A 18 5.41 5.38 -9.38
C ASN A 18 4.00 6.00 -9.43
N VAL A 19 2.96 5.31 -8.96
CA VAL A 19 1.58 5.81 -8.97
C VAL A 19 1.19 6.46 -7.66
N VAL A 20 1.91 6.17 -6.58
CA VAL A 20 1.62 6.72 -5.24
C VAL A 20 2.47 7.95 -4.91
N THR A 21 3.33 8.40 -5.78
CA THR A 21 3.71 9.81 -5.78
C THR A 21 2.57 10.64 -6.32
N MET A 22 1.45 10.62 -5.62
CA MET A 22 0.43 11.65 -5.75
C MET A 22 1.15 12.98 -5.72
N ALA A 23 1.06 13.70 -6.80
CA ALA A 23 1.31 15.12 -7.01
C ALA A 23 1.97 15.84 -5.82
N GLN A 24 3.14 15.37 -5.39
CA GLN A 24 4.07 16.24 -4.69
C GLN A 24 4.39 17.30 -5.72
N SER A 25 4.08 18.55 -5.45
CA SER A 25 4.52 19.55 -6.39
C SER A 25 6.02 19.44 -6.46
N VAL A 26 6.52 19.30 -7.66
CA VAL A 26 7.97 19.37 -7.95
C VAL A 26 8.58 20.59 -7.24
N GLU A 27 7.78 21.63 -7.10
CA GLU A 27 8.13 22.89 -6.44
C GLU A 27 8.34 22.75 -4.92
N SER A 28 7.47 22.04 -4.19
CA SER A 28 7.69 21.80 -2.75
C SER A 28 8.93 20.97 -2.49
N ASP A 29 9.19 19.95 -3.31
CA ASP A 29 10.37 19.09 -3.21
C ASP A 29 11.67 19.84 -3.50
N GLU A 30 11.68 20.68 -4.51
CA GLU A 30 12.83 21.52 -4.84
C GLU A 30 13.12 22.53 -3.72
N LEU A 31 12.09 23.17 -3.17
CA LEU A 31 12.23 24.09 -2.04
C LEU A 31 12.74 23.35 -0.80
N PHE A 32 12.16 22.21 -0.47
CA PHE A 32 12.61 21.40 0.66
C PHE A 32 14.10 21.02 0.52
N SER A 33 14.49 20.50 -0.63
CA SER A 33 15.89 20.11 -0.91
C SER A 33 16.85 21.31 -0.82
N LYS A 34 16.43 22.47 -1.33
CA LYS A 34 17.19 23.71 -1.20
C LYS A 34 17.30 24.18 0.25
N GLY A 35 16.22 24.08 1.03
CA GLY A 35 16.22 24.38 2.47
C GLY A 35 17.19 23.50 3.24
N VAL A 36 17.17 22.18 2.99
CA VAL A 36 18.08 21.21 3.61
C VAL A 36 19.55 21.51 3.24
N HIS A 37 19.82 21.86 1.99
CA HIS A 37 21.16 22.27 1.56
C HIS A 37 21.68 23.50 2.33
N LEU A 38 20.85 24.54 2.45
CA LEU A 38 21.19 25.74 3.21
C LEU A 38 21.39 25.44 4.71
N TYR A 39 20.54 24.59 5.28
CA TYR A 39 20.67 24.14 6.66
C TYR A 39 22.02 23.44 6.91
N ASN A 40 22.42 22.54 6.05
CA ASN A 40 23.69 21.80 6.14
C ASN A 40 24.89 22.74 5.99
N MET A 41 24.75 23.83 5.25
CA MET A 41 25.74 24.92 5.18
C MET A 41 25.71 25.85 6.40
N LYS A 42 24.89 25.58 7.42
CA LYS A 42 24.65 26.43 8.60
C LYS A 42 24.08 27.82 8.29
N LYS A 43 23.49 27.97 7.11
CA LYS A 43 22.83 29.21 6.65
C LYS A 43 21.36 29.26 7.10
N TYR A 44 21.14 29.10 8.39
CA TYR A 44 19.79 28.93 8.95
C TYR A 44 18.84 30.06 8.64
N LYS A 45 19.32 31.33 8.64
CA LYS A 45 18.51 32.50 8.29
C LYS A 45 18.03 32.46 6.85
N GLU A 46 18.86 31.95 5.94
CA GLU A 46 18.52 31.82 4.51
C GLU A 46 17.57 30.62 4.28
N ALA A 47 17.71 29.57 5.09
CA ALA A 47 16.85 28.38 5.00
C ALA A 47 15.41 28.63 5.50
N ILE A 48 15.19 29.51 6.48
CA ILE A 48 13.88 29.81 7.06
C ILE A 48 12.82 30.14 6.01
N PRO A 49 12.97 31.14 5.14
CA PRO A 49 11.95 31.47 4.16
C PRO A 49 11.68 30.36 3.15
N ILE A 50 12.70 29.53 2.87
CA ILE A 50 12.57 28.39 1.97
C ILE A 50 11.70 27.29 2.60
N PHE A 51 11.96 26.93 3.86
CA PHE A 51 11.14 25.97 4.57
C PHE A 51 9.73 26.50 4.88
N GLN A 52 9.55 27.81 5.07
CA GLN A 52 8.23 28.40 5.25
C GLN A 52 7.36 28.22 4.00
N GLU A 53 7.94 28.44 2.82
CA GLU A 53 7.21 28.26 1.57
C GLU A 53 6.96 26.78 1.27
N SER A 54 7.93 25.91 1.51
CA SER A 54 7.75 24.46 1.39
C SER A 54 6.64 23.97 2.33
N ASP A 55 6.63 24.36 3.62
CA ASP A 55 5.56 24.03 4.59
C ASP A 55 4.19 24.55 4.17
N ARG A 56 4.14 25.74 3.57
CA ARG A 56 2.89 26.29 3.04
C ARG A 56 2.33 25.45 1.89
N LEU A 57 3.18 25.04 0.96
CA LEU A 57 2.79 24.19 -0.15
C LEU A 57 2.38 22.80 0.33
N ASP A 58 3.17 22.18 1.23
CA ASP A 58 2.86 20.88 1.83
C ASP A 58 1.46 20.86 2.49
N LYS A 59 1.10 21.94 3.17
CA LYS A 59 -0.22 22.07 3.82
C LYS A 59 -1.39 22.26 2.85
N ILE A 60 -1.13 22.77 1.66
CA ILE A 60 -2.16 22.95 0.60
C ILE A 60 -2.34 21.64 -0.16
N GLU A 61 -1.25 20.96 -0.46
CA GLU A 61 -1.20 19.84 -1.38
C GLU A 61 -1.35 18.48 -0.71
N MET A 62 -0.98 18.41 0.57
CA MET A 62 -1.01 17.16 1.34
C MET A 62 -2.15 17.17 2.35
N ASP A 63 -2.79 16.03 2.46
CA ASP A 63 -3.76 15.76 3.49
C ASP A 63 -3.12 15.87 4.90
N SER A 64 -3.94 16.13 5.91
CA SER A 64 -3.49 16.31 7.31
C SER A 64 -2.81 15.06 7.90
N THR A 65 -2.98 13.91 7.27
CA THR A 65 -2.43 12.62 7.70
C THR A 65 -1.15 12.24 6.95
N HIS A 66 -0.78 13.01 5.91
CA HIS A 66 0.41 12.69 5.12
C HIS A 66 1.68 12.91 5.95
N ASN A 67 2.49 11.86 6.12
CA ASN A 67 3.68 11.86 6.96
C ASN A 67 4.65 13.01 6.65
N ARG A 68 4.74 13.41 5.40
CA ARG A 68 5.66 14.43 4.92
C ARG A 68 5.17 15.86 5.15
N ARG A 69 3.88 16.04 5.41
CA ARG A 69 3.29 17.37 5.61
C ARG A 69 3.98 18.19 6.69
N ASP A 70 4.51 17.54 7.70
CA ASP A 70 5.15 18.19 8.84
C ASP A 70 6.68 18.28 8.72
N TYR A 71 7.28 17.71 7.66
CA TYR A 71 8.75 17.71 7.49
C TYR A 71 9.31 19.11 7.36
N SER A 72 8.72 19.94 6.51
CA SER A 72 9.17 21.32 6.30
C SER A 72 9.03 22.15 7.56
N ALA A 73 7.93 21.96 8.34
CA ALA A 73 7.74 22.57 9.64
C ALA A 73 8.81 22.15 10.66
N MET A 74 9.23 20.89 10.65
CA MET A 74 10.30 20.39 11.51
C MET A 74 11.64 21.05 11.22
N TRP A 75 12.03 21.14 9.97
CA TRP A 75 13.29 21.77 9.55
C TRP A 75 13.25 23.27 9.83
N LEU A 76 12.10 23.91 9.64
CA LEU A 76 11.87 25.29 10.00
C LEU A 76 12.06 25.53 11.51
N ALA A 77 11.46 24.69 12.34
CA ALA A 77 11.64 24.73 13.79
C ALA A 77 13.11 24.51 14.18
N SER A 78 13.78 23.59 13.49
CA SER A 78 15.22 23.34 13.69
C SER A 78 16.09 24.56 13.35
N CYS A 79 15.78 25.31 12.29
CA CYS A 79 16.47 26.56 11.97
C CYS A 79 16.33 27.58 13.08
N HIS A 80 15.11 27.81 13.59
CA HIS A 80 14.87 28.73 14.70
C HIS A 80 15.62 28.31 15.97
N TYR A 81 15.63 27.02 16.25
CA TYR A 81 16.39 26.50 17.39
C TYR A 81 17.90 26.72 17.27
N GLN A 82 18.48 26.46 16.11
CA GLN A 82 19.91 26.70 15.85
C GLN A 82 20.28 28.18 15.96
N LEU A 83 19.31 29.06 15.75
CA LEU A 83 19.47 30.51 15.95
C LEU A 83 19.22 30.97 17.40
N GLY A 84 18.88 30.05 18.30
CA GLY A 84 18.58 30.35 19.72
C GLY A 84 17.13 30.79 19.98
N ASP A 85 16.27 30.78 18.98
CA ASP A 85 14.85 31.14 19.12
C ASP A 85 13.99 29.91 19.45
N GLU A 86 14.18 29.41 20.66
CA GLU A 86 13.45 28.22 21.17
C GLU A 86 11.93 28.42 21.20
N LYS A 87 11.46 29.64 21.50
CA LYS A 87 10.01 29.91 21.59
C LYS A 87 9.35 29.73 20.22
N GLN A 88 9.97 30.25 19.19
CA GLN A 88 9.44 30.10 17.83
C GLN A 88 9.55 28.66 17.33
N ALA A 89 10.65 27.99 17.63
CA ALA A 89 10.79 26.56 17.31
C ALA A 89 9.69 25.72 17.96
N GLN A 90 9.40 25.95 19.24
CA GLN A 90 8.32 25.29 19.97
C GLN A 90 6.94 25.55 19.37
N LYS A 91 6.68 26.80 18.94
CA LYS A 91 5.41 27.18 18.33
C LYS A 91 5.19 26.50 16.97
N ILE A 92 6.25 26.36 16.17
CA ILE A 92 6.18 25.78 14.84
C ILE A 92 5.99 24.26 14.90
N SER A 93 6.77 23.58 15.73
CA SER A 93 6.70 22.14 15.92
C SER A 93 6.81 21.77 17.40
N PRO A 94 5.68 21.72 18.14
CA PRO A 94 5.65 21.37 19.56
C PRO A 94 6.29 20.01 19.85
N TYR A 95 6.25 19.13 18.88
CA TYR A 95 6.84 17.79 18.95
C TYR A 95 8.37 17.86 18.94
N TYR A 96 8.95 18.65 18.03
CA TYR A 96 10.40 18.82 17.89
C TYR A 96 11.01 19.50 19.13
N TYR A 97 10.25 20.39 19.78
CA TYR A 97 10.70 21.06 21.00
C TYR A 97 10.91 20.10 22.17
N LYS A 98 10.14 19.03 22.25
CA LYS A 98 10.25 18.04 23.32
C LYS A 98 11.45 17.09 23.16
N LEU A 99 12.11 17.09 22.00
CA LEU A 99 13.27 16.28 21.76
C LEU A 99 14.52 16.94 22.39
N SER A 100 15.30 16.14 23.09
CA SER A 100 16.60 16.57 23.62
C SER A 100 17.57 16.92 22.48
N PRO A 101 18.68 17.63 22.72
CA PRO A 101 19.71 17.84 21.70
C PRO A 101 20.33 16.53 21.15
N ILE A 102 20.31 15.47 21.95
CA ILE A 102 20.74 14.13 21.54
C ILE A 102 19.71 13.54 20.58
N ASP A 103 18.43 13.61 20.91
CA ASP A 103 17.34 13.10 20.11
C ASP A 103 17.27 13.79 18.75
N ARG A 104 17.55 15.08 18.68
CA ARG A 104 17.64 15.84 17.42
C ARG A 104 18.75 15.34 16.51
N ARG A 105 19.94 15.05 17.06
CA ARG A 105 21.03 14.45 16.29
C ARG A 105 20.66 13.07 15.79
N LEU A 106 19.99 12.28 16.60
CA LEU A 106 19.50 10.97 16.25
C LEU A 106 18.41 11.05 15.16
N THR A 107 17.52 12.05 15.20
CA THR A 107 16.54 12.28 14.13
C THR A 107 17.24 12.58 12.80
N ILE A 108 18.21 13.51 12.77
CA ILE A 108 18.99 13.82 11.57
C ILE A 108 19.72 12.58 11.05
N GLN A 109 20.22 11.76 11.95
CA GLN A 109 20.89 10.49 11.57
C GLN A 109 19.87 9.51 10.98
N SER A 110 18.69 9.37 11.55
CA SER A 110 17.62 8.53 11.03
C SER A 110 17.19 8.97 9.64
N ASP A 111 16.93 10.26 9.44
CA ASP A 111 16.57 10.83 8.13
C ASP A 111 17.65 10.54 7.06
N SER A 112 18.92 10.70 7.44
CA SER A 112 20.03 10.41 6.52
C SER A 112 20.13 8.93 6.15
N LEU A 113 19.86 8.03 7.11
CA LEU A 113 19.84 6.59 6.88
C LEU A 113 18.63 6.20 6.02
N SER A 114 17.45 6.79 6.28
CA SER A 114 16.26 6.57 5.47
C SER A 114 16.50 6.96 4.02
N ALA A 115 17.04 8.14 3.76
CA ALA A 115 17.36 8.57 2.39
C ALA A 115 18.38 7.65 1.68
N LEU A 116 19.30 7.06 2.42
CA LEU A 116 20.23 6.07 1.86
C LEU A 116 19.55 4.71 1.62
N ALA A 117 18.59 4.34 2.48
CA ALA A 117 17.79 3.14 2.33
C ALA A 117 16.88 3.24 1.11
N ASP A 118 16.20 4.39 0.92
CA ASP A 118 15.34 4.66 -0.22
C ASP A 118 16.12 4.51 -1.54
N LYS A 119 17.31 5.12 -1.62
CA LYS A 119 18.20 4.96 -2.78
C LYS A 119 18.63 3.51 -3.01
N ALA A 120 18.94 2.77 -1.96
CA ALA A 120 19.29 1.36 -2.09
C ALA A 120 18.09 0.55 -2.60
N PHE A 121 16.89 0.85 -2.11
CA PHE A 121 15.64 0.23 -2.56
C PHE A 121 15.36 0.51 -4.04
N GLU A 122 15.48 1.76 -4.48
CA GLU A 122 15.35 2.17 -5.89
C GLU A 122 16.34 1.44 -6.81
N HIS A 123 17.57 1.19 -6.32
CA HIS A 123 18.58 0.42 -7.03
C HIS A 123 18.41 -1.11 -6.86
N GLN A 124 17.30 -1.56 -6.28
CA GLN A 124 16.98 -2.98 -6.03
C GLN A 124 17.98 -3.70 -5.10
N ASP A 125 18.78 -2.97 -4.35
CA ASP A 125 19.64 -3.53 -3.29
C ASP A 125 18.84 -3.65 -1.99
N TYR A 126 17.84 -4.54 -2.01
CA TYR A 126 16.88 -4.72 -0.92
C TYR A 126 17.54 -5.17 0.39
N THR A 127 18.63 -5.92 0.30
CA THR A 127 19.39 -6.36 1.48
C THR A 127 20.04 -5.16 2.19
N LYS A 128 20.63 -4.25 1.42
CA LYS A 128 21.21 -3.01 1.96
C LYS A 128 20.15 -2.06 2.47
N ALA A 129 19.05 -1.89 1.71
CA ALA A 129 17.90 -1.09 2.13
C ALA A 129 17.34 -1.56 3.47
N LEU A 130 17.06 -2.85 3.61
CA LEU A 130 16.57 -3.47 4.84
C LEU A 130 17.51 -3.22 6.03
N LYS A 131 18.81 -3.35 5.83
CA LYS A 131 19.80 -3.08 6.88
C LYS A 131 19.75 -1.63 7.34
N LEU A 132 19.60 -0.69 6.42
CA LEU A 132 19.52 0.74 6.71
C LEU A 132 18.21 1.10 7.40
N TYR A 133 17.07 0.61 6.93
CA TYR A 133 15.78 0.82 7.60
C TYR A 133 15.77 0.26 9.03
N LYS A 134 16.36 -0.90 9.28
CA LYS A 134 16.52 -1.42 10.64
C LYS A 134 17.36 -0.53 11.55
N GLN A 135 18.35 0.15 11.00
CA GLN A 135 19.11 1.14 11.76
C GLN A 135 18.26 2.38 12.05
N CYS A 136 17.42 2.82 11.10
CA CYS A 136 16.43 3.88 11.32
C CYS A 136 15.45 3.47 12.43
N ASP A 137 14.82 2.29 12.32
CA ASP A 137 13.86 1.81 13.32
C ASP A 137 14.45 1.78 14.72
N ALA A 138 15.70 1.30 14.86
CA ALA A 138 16.39 1.27 16.15
C ALA A 138 16.57 2.67 16.75
N ILE A 139 16.89 3.67 15.94
CA ILE A 139 17.01 5.06 16.37
C ILE A 139 15.62 5.62 16.73
N GLU A 140 14.65 5.47 15.82
CA GLU A 140 13.29 5.96 15.97
C GLU A 140 12.58 5.35 17.19
N ALA A 141 12.84 4.08 17.48
CA ALA A 141 12.33 3.42 18.69
C ALA A 141 12.75 4.13 19.98
N THR A 142 13.93 4.74 20.01
CA THR A 142 14.44 5.45 21.19
C THR A 142 13.89 6.85 21.31
N ILE A 143 13.65 7.56 20.20
CA ILE A 143 13.30 8.98 20.18
C ILE A 143 11.80 9.23 20.01
N LEU A 144 11.10 8.38 19.23
CA LEU A 144 9.70 8.60 18.87
C LEU A 144 8.73 7.73 19.68
N GLY A 145 9.23 6.65 20.27
CA GLY A 145 8.40 5.67 20.96
C GLY A 145 7.77 4.62 20.01
N LYS A 146 7.07 3.67 20.64
CA LYS A 146 6.70 2.42 20.00
C LYS A 146 5.73 2.55 18.80
N ASN A 147 4.79 3.48 18.88
CA ASN A 147 3.67 3.57 17.93
C ASN A 147 3.67 4.90 17.15
N HIS A 148 4.82 5.54 17.02
CA HIS A 148 4.89 6.79 16.26
C HIS A 148 4.78 6.49 14.76
N ILE A 149 3.99 7.29 14.02
CA ILE A 149 3.69 7.02 12.61
C ILE A 149 4.96 6.94 11.73
N TRP A 150 5.95 7.78 11.94
CA TRP A 150 7.20 7.74 11.17
C TRP A 150 7.95 6.43 11.38
N ARG A 151 8.06 5.99 12.64
CA ARG A 151 8.64 4.69 12.94
C ARG A 151 7.84 3.56 12.28
N MET A 152 6.51 3.65 12.30
CA MET A 152 5.67 2.64 11.64
C MET A 152 5.84 2.67 10.11
N THR A 153 6.06 3.84 9.52
CA THR A 153 6.42 3.95 8.09
C THR A 153 7.76 3.28 7.80
N THR A 154 8.77 3.48 8.66
CA THR A 154 10.06 2.78 8.54
C THR A 154 9.88 1.26 8.61
N ILE A 155 9.05 0.77 9.53
CA ILE A 155 8.70 -0.66 9.63
C ILE A 155 7.95 -1.14 8.36
N ALA A 156 7.06 -0.34 7.78
CA ALA A 156 6.42 -0.69 6.51
C ALA A 156 7.45 -0.81 5.37
N ASN A 157 8.44 0.09 5.32
CA ASN A 157 9.53 0.03 4.35
C ASN A 157 10.42 -1.21 4.54
N GLU A 158 10.65 -1.65 5.79
CA GLU A 158 11.26 -2.96 6.05
C GLU A 158 10.39 -4.09 5.47
N GLY A 159 9.08 -4.01 5.64
CA GLY A 159 8.11 -4.95 5.06
C GLY A 159 8.23 -5.05 3.55
N TYR A 160 8.33 -3.92 2.84
CA TYR A 160 8.56 -3.92 1.39
C TYR A 160 9.90 -4.58 1.02
N CYS A 161 10.97 -4.33 1.78
CA CYS A 161 12.23 -5.01 1.56
C CYS A 161 12.11 -6.53 1.77
N TYR A 162 11.44 -6.98 2.83
CA TYR A 162 11.21 -8.40 3.07
C TYR A 162 10.40 -9.05 1.95
N SER A 163 9.36 -8.37 1.46
CA SER A 163 8.55 -8.82 0.32
C SER A 163 9.43 -9.06 -0.91
N GLN A 164 10.28 -8.09 -1.27
CA GLN A 164 11.21 -8.21 -2.40
C GLN A 164 12.27 -9.32 -2.21
N LEU A 165 12.62 -9.64 -0.97
CA LEU A 165 13.52 -10.73 -0.61
C LEU A 165 12.79 -12.09 -0.46
N SER A 166 11.49 -12.13 -0.76
CA SER A 166 10.63 -13.33 -0.63
C SER A 166 10.48 -13.85 0.81
N ASP A 167 10.65 -12.98 1.80
CA ASP A 167 10.40 -13.26 3.22
C ASP A 167 9.01 -12.75 3.64
N SER A 168 7.98 -13.38 3.12
CA SER A 168 6.58 -12.99 3.34
C SER A 168 6.17 -13.02 4.80
N THR A 169 6.76 -13.90 5.60
CA THR A 169 6.43 -13.95 7.03
C THR A 169 6.81 -12.68 7.76
N ASN A 170 7.98 -12.13 7.49
CA ASN A 170 8.40 -10.87 8.09
C ASN A 170 7.74 -9.66 7.40
N ALA A 171 7.51 -9.72 6.10
CA ALA A 171 6.76 -8.68 5.37
C ALA A 171 5.35 -8.48 5.97
N ILE A 172 4.58 -9.55 6.14
CA ILE A 172 3.23 -9.51 6.76
C ILE A 172 3.29 -8.90 8.15
N LYS A 173 4.22 -9.31 9.00
CA LYS A 173 4.35 -8.75 10.36
C LYS A 173 4.59 -7.25 10.35
N CYS A 174 5.42 -6.75 9.44
CA CYS A 174 5.70 -5.32 9.31
C CYS A 174 4.44 -4.56 8.84
N PHE A 175 3.75 -5.07 7.83
CA PHE A 175 2.54 -4.44 7.31
C PHE A 175 1.39 -4.46 8.32
N GLU A 176 1.20 -5.57 9.06
CA GLU A 176 0.20 -5.65 10.13
C GLU A 176 0.50 -4.65 11.26
N ALA A 177 1.79 -4.50 11.65
CA ALA A 177 2.19 -3.53 12.66
C ALA A 177 1.89 -2.09 12.21
N HIS A 178 2.16 -1.76 10.95
CA HIS A 178 1.83 -0.46 10.36
C HIS A 178 0.31 -0.24 10.32
N GLN A 179 -0.48 -1.21 9.86
CA GLN A 179 -1.94 -1.12 9.83
C GLN A 179 -2.54 -0.92 11.22
N ALA A 180 -2.04 -1.63 12.22
CA ALA A 180 -2.48 -1.44 13.60
C ALA A 180 -2.22 -0.01 14.11
N ALA A 181 -1.09 0.58 13.73
CA ALA A 181 -0.78 1.97 14.08
C ALA A 181 -1.68 2.96 13.31
N CYS A 182 -1.91 2.75 12.02
CA CYS A 182 -2.83 3.57 11.23
C CYS A 182 -4.27 3.49 11.79
N GLN A 183 -4.72 2.31 12.19
CA GLN A 183 -6.02 2.13 12.83
C GLN A 183 -6.12 2.90 14.14
N GLN A 184 -5.08 2.85 14.98
CA GLN A 184 -5.07 3.51 16.28
C GLN A 184 -5.00 5.03 16.16
N LEU A 185 -4.23 5.56 15.21
CA LEU A 185 -3.94 6.99 15.10
C LEU A 185 -4.92 7.74 14.21
N TYR A 186 -5.43 7.11 13.16
CA TYR A 186 -6.18 7.75 12.08
C TYR A 186 -7.48 7.01 11.72
N ASN A 187 -7.86 5.97 12.45
CA ASN A 187 -8.99 5.11 12.12
C ASN A 187 -8.93 4.56 10.68
N LEU A 188 -7.71 4.27 10.20
CA LEU A 188 -7.37 3.90 8.80
C LEU A 188 -7.62 4.98 7.74
N GLU A 189 -8.08 6.16 8.09
CA GLU A 189 -8.36 7.23 7.12
C GLU A 189 -7.08 7.98 6.71
N CYS A 190 -6.11 7.24 6.14
CA CYS A 190 -4.86 7.81 5.66
C CYS A 190 -4.30 7.04 4.46
N ASP A 191 -3.64 7.75 3.53
CA ASP A 191 -3.03 7.17 2.33
C ASP A 191 -1.95 6.12 2.66
N ALA A 192 -1.24 6.30 3.78
CA ALA A 192 -0.24 5.34 4.24
C ALA A 192 -0.85 3.96 4.51
N ALA A 193 -2.09 3.89 5.03
CA ALA A 193 -2.81 2.64 5.23
C ALA A 193 -3.13 1.93 3.91
N MET A 194 -3.47 2.68 2.87
CA MET A 194 -3.83 2.14 1.55
C MET A 194 -2.73 1.24 0.99
N ASN A 195 -1.50 1.74 0.93
CA ASN A 195 -0.37 1.02 0.35
C ASN A 195 -0.07 -0.30 1.08
N THR A 196 -0.14 -0.27 2.41
CA THR A 196 0.12 -1.47 3.22
C THR A 196 -1.05 -2.44 3.23
N LEU A 197 -2.28 -2.00 2.99
CA LEU A 197 -3.43 -2.88 2.73
C LEU A 197 -3.25 -3.66 1.42
N PHE A 198 -2.84 -2.99 0.35
CA PHE A 198 -2.51 -3.68 -0.90
C PHE A 198 -1.33 -4.64 -0.73
N ALA A 199 -0.26 -4.21 -0.05
CA ALA A 199 0.89 -5.06 0.20
C ALA A 199 0.51 -6.32 1.00
N LEU A 200 -0.29 -6.20 2.06
CA LEU A 200 -0.83 -7.33 2.81
C LEU A 200 -1.68 -8.25 1.94
N GLY A 201 -2.58 -7.69 1.15
CA GLY A 201 -3.41 -8.44 0.23
C GLY A 201 -2.56 -9.26 -0.75
N HIS A 202 -1.51 -8.66 -1.32
CA HIS A 202 -0.59 -9.33 -2.22
C HIS A 202 0.24 -10.41 -1.54
N GLU A 203 0.75 -10.17 -0.33
CA GLU A 203 1.48 -11.19 0.42
C GLU A 203 0.59 -12.41 0.70
N TYR A 204 -0.63 -12.21 1.16
CA TYR A 204 -1.56 -13.30 1.37
C TYR A 204 -1.97 -13.99 0.07
N TYR A 205 -2.20 -13.25 -1.01
CA TYR A 205 -2.59 -13.83 -2.29
C TYR A 205 -1.49 -14.69 -2.91
N ASN A 206 -0.24 -14.23 -2.88
CA ASN A 206 0.88 -14.89 -3.56
C ASN A 206 1.45 -16.08 -2.77
N HIS A 207 1.33 -16.06 -1.46
CA HIS A 207 1.85 -17.10 -0.60
C HIS A 207 0.72 -17.97 -0.07
N GLN A 208 0.74 -19.25 -0.39
CA GLN A 208 -0.29 -20.23 -0.05
C GLN A 208 -0.28 -20.56 1.47
N PHE A 209 -0.53 -19.55 2.30
CA PHE A 209 -0.82 -19.76 3.71
C PHE A 209 -2.23 -20.31 3.88
N GLU A 210 -2.48 -21.01 4.96
CA GLU A 210 -3.83 -21.44 5.33
C GLU A 210 -4.78 -20.23 5.35
N ASN A 211 -5.92 -20.36 4.67
CA ASN A 211 -6.91 -19.28 4.47
C ASN A 211 -6.35 -18.04 3.77
N HIS A 212 -5.44 -18.17 2.84
CA HIS A 212 -4.80 -17.04 2.15
C HIS A 212 -5.79 -16.16 1.38
N TYR A 213 -6.74 -16.71 0.62
CA TYR A 213 -7.74 -15.90 -0.08
C TYR A 213 -8.64 -15.09 0.84
N PRO A 214 -9.25 -15.64 1.92
CA PRO A 214 -10.00 -14.83 2.86
C PRO A 214 -9.21 -13.67 3.47
N LYS A 215 -7.94 -13.88 3.78
CA LYS A 215 -7.07 -12.83 4.33
C LYS A 215 -6.73 -11.76 3.27
N ALA A 216 -6.41 -12.19 2.05
CA ALA A 216 -6.19 -11.27 0.93
C ALA A 216 -7.43 -10.43 0.64
N LEU A 217 -8.60 -11.08 0.53
CA LEU A 217 -9.87 -10.40 0.33
C LEU A 217 -10.17 -9.40 1.44
N ASN A 218 -9.92 -9.75 2.71
CA ASN A 218 -10.13 -8.83 3.83
C ASN A 218 -9.28 -7.56 3.68
N ALA A 219 -8.02 -7.68 3.29
CA ALA A 219 -7.14 -6.53 3.06
C ALA A 219 -7.62 -5.69 1.87
N TYR A 220 -7.97 -6.32 0.75
CA TYR A 220 -8.46 -5.63 -0.44
C TYR A 220 -9.83 -4.96 -0.23
N PHE A 221 -10.72 -5.55 0.56
CA PHE A 221 -11.99 -4.90 0.92
C PHE A 221 -11.78 -3.68 1.82
N GLN A 222 -10.84 -3.73 2.75
CA GLN A 222 -10.47 -2.54 3.52
C GLN A 222 -9.89 -1.45 2.62
N ALA A 223 -9.05 -1.79 1.65
CA ALA A 223 -8.53 -0.84 0.66
C ALA A 223 -9.66 -0.26 -0.21
N TYR A 224 -10.62 -1.07 -0.62
CA TYR A 224 -11.80 -0.66 -1.38
C TYR A 224 -12.64 0.38 -0.62
N GLU A 225 -12.98 0.10 0.65
CA GLU A 225 -13.77 1.02 1.47
C GLU A 225 -13.00 2.31 1.76
N LEU A 226 -11.71 2.21 2.02
CA LEU A 226 -10.84 3.37 2.23
C LEU A 226 -10.77 4.25 0.97
N ALA A 227 -10.54 3.66 -0.20
CA ALA A 227 -10.51 4.38 -1.48
C ALA A 227 -11.83 5.10 -1.77
N LYS A 228 -12.95 4.45 -1.44
CA LYS A 228 -14.30 5.03 -1.57
C LYS A 228 -14.48 6.23 -0.65
N ASN A 229 -14.06 6.13 0.60
CA ASN A 229 -14.16 7.22 1.58
C ASN A 229 -13.29 8.41 1.22
N LEU A 230 -12.10 8.17 0.69
CA LEU A 230 -11.16 9.20 0.23
C LEU A 230 -11.49 9.75 -1.17
N ASN A 231 -12.51 9.22 -1.85
CA ASN A 231 -12.81 9.51 -3.26
C ASN A 231 -11.62 9.26 -4.20
N ASP A 232 -10.78 8.31 -3.85
CA ASP A 232 -9.60 7.90 -4.63
C ASP A 232 -9.99 6.90 -5.72
N SER A 233 -10.26 7.43 -6.89
CA SER A 233 -10.73 6.65 -8.02
C SER A 233 -9.71 5.65 -8.58
N ILE A 234 -8.43 5.88 -8.37
CA ILE A 234 -7.34 5.01 -8.84
C ILE A 234 -7.27 3.77 -7.93
N ASN A 235 -7.14 3.99 -6.62
CA ASN A 235 -7.08 2.90 -5.65
C ASN A 235 -8.42 2.16 -5.56
N TYR A 236 -9.54 2.84 -5.80
CA TYR A 236 -10.84 2.18 -5.94
C TYR A 236 -10.82 1.15 -7.08
N ASN A 237 -10.38 1.55 -8.28
CA ASN A 237 -10.30 0.64 -9.44
C ASN A 237 -9.29 -0.50 -9.19
N SER A 238 -8.15 -0.20 -8.59
CA SER A 238 -7.15 -1.22 -8.20
C SER A 238 -7.71 -2.24 -7.21
N SER A 239 -8.52 -1.79 -6.26
CA SER A 239 -9.20 -2.68 -5.29
C SER A 239 -10.20 -3.61 -5.99
N LEU A 240 -11.02 -3.09 -6.89
CA LEU A 240 -11.95 -3.89 -7.71
C LEU A 240 -11.20 -4.98 -8.50
N TYR A 241 -10.08 -4.62 -9.11
CA TYR A 241 -9.23 -5.55 -9.84
C TYR A 241 -8.71 -6.67 -8.93
N CYS A 242 -8.11 -6.32 -7.78
CA CYS A 242 -7.54 -7.30 -6.84
C CYS A 242 -8.61 -8.24 -6.25
N ILE A 243 -9.78 -7.70 -5.89
CA ILE A 243 -10.90 -8.51 -5.38
C ILE A 243 -11.40 -9.47 -6.46
N SER A 244 -11.62 -8.97 -7.68
CA SER A 244 -12.07 -9.80 -8.82
C SER A 244 -11.08 -10.91 -9.14
N LEU A 245 -9.78 -10.59 -9.16
CA LEU A 245 -8.71 -11.55 -9.39
C LEU A 245 -8.65 -12.61 -8.29
N CYS A 246 -8.84 -12.21 -7.04
CA CYS A 246 -8.82 -13.12 -5.91
C CYS A 246 -9.97 -14.14 -5.99
N TYR A 247 -11.19 -13.70 -6.27
CA TYR A 247 -12.34 -14.59 -6.47
C TYR A 247 -12.18 -15.46 -7.72
N PHE A 248 -11.66 -14.90 -8.81
CA PHE A 248 -11.37 -15.67 -10.00
C PHE A 248 -10.37 -16.80 -9.71
N SER A 249 -9.28 -16.50 -9.00
CA SER A 249 -8.28 -17.52 -8.62
C SER A 249 -8.87 -18.61 -7.74
N GLN A 250 -9.74 -18.26 -6.77
CA GLN A 250 -10.49 -19.24 -5.99
C GLN A 250 -11.35 -20.14 -6.87
N SER A 251 -11.97 -19.59 -7.91
CA SER A 251 -12.77 -20.39 -8.84
C SER A 251 -11.96 -21.43 -9.61
N GLN A 252 -10.68 -21.16 -9.84
CA GLN A 252 -9.79 -22.11 -10.56
C GLN A 252 -9.33 -23.28 -9.68
N GLU A 253 -9.40 -23.10 -8.36
CA GLU A 253 -9.03 -24.14 -7.38
C GLU A 253 -10.23 -24.98 -6.93
N ASN A 254 -11.45 -24.58 -7.31
CA ASN A 254 -12.69 -25.22 -6.92
C ASN A 254 -13.44 -25.79 -8.14
N ASN A 255 -14.39 -26.66 -7.90
CA ASN A 255 -15.22 -27.31 -8.92
C ASN A 255 -16.71 -27.21 -8.59
N GLY A 256 -17.56 -27.52 -9.57
CA GLY A 256 -18.99 -27.57 -9.38
C GLY A 256 -19.58 -26.24 -8.92
N ASP A 257 -20.51 -26.28 -7.99
CA ASP A 257 -21.24 -25.09 -7.52
C ASP A 257 -20.36 -24.06 -6.83
N GLU A 258 -19.31 -24.48 -6.15
CA GLU A 258 -18.36 -23.56 -5.52
C GLU A 258 -17.57 -22.75 -6.57
N GLN A 259 -17.15 -23.40 -7.66
CA GLN A 259 -16.54 -22.69 -8.78
C GLN A 259 -17.45 -21.60 -9.33
N GLY A 260 -18.72 -21.94 -9.56
CA GLY A 260 -19.72 -20.98 -10.04
C GLY A 260 -19.90 -19.81 -9.11
N LYS A 261 -20.04 -20.06 -7.80
CA LYS A 261 -20.18 -19.02 -6.78
C LYS A 261 -19.00 -18.05 -6.77
N TYR A 262 -17.76 -18.55 -6.89
CA TYR A 262 -16.58 -17.67 -6.95
C TYR A 262 -16.51 -16.87 -8.25
N LEU A 263 -16.90 -17.45 -9.38
CA LEU A 263 -17.00 -16.73 -10.65
C LEU A 263 -18.06 -15.62 -10.61
N GLU A 264 -19.22 -15.89 -10.01
CA GLU A 264 -20.28 -14.90 -9.82
C GLU A 264 -19.80 -13.75 -8.90
N ASN A 265 -19.10 -14.07 -7.81
CA ASN A 265 -18.51 -13.06 -6.94
C ASN A 265 -17.47 -12.20 -7.68
N ALA A 266 -16.63 -12.82 -8.52
CA ALA A 266 -15.67 -12.09 -9.33
C ALA A 266 -16.37 -11.13 -10.33
N GLU A 267 -17.49 -11.58 -10.93
CA GLU A 267 -18.28 -10.80 -11.88
C GLU A 267 -18.86 -9.53 -11.25
N VAL A 268 -19.30 -9.58 -10.00
CA VAL A 268 -19.85 -8.41 -9.29
C VAL A 268 -18.86 -7.25 -9.29
N PHE A 269 -17.59 -7.51 -8.98
CA PHE A 269 -16.57 -6.47 -8.87
C PHE A 269 -15.96 -6.11 -10.23
N VAL A 270 -15.71 -7.10 -11.10
CA VAL A 270 -15.12 -6.84 -12.41
C VAL A 270 -16.06 -6.04 -13.33
N ARG A 271 -17.36 -6.10 -13.10
CA ARG A 271 -18.35 -5.30 -13.84
C ARG A 271 -18.14 -3.80 -13.66
N GLU A 272 -17.75 -3.37 -12.46
CA GLU A 272 -17.51 -1.98 -12.11
C GLU A 272 -16.12 -1.47 -12.56
N LEU A 273 -15.22 -2.37 -12.95
CA LEU A 273 -13.89 -2.00 -13.44
C LEU A 273 -13.99 -1.06 -14.66
N ARG A 274 -13.18 -0.01 -14.67
CA ARG A 274 -13.26 1.06 -15.69
C ARG A 274 -12.76 0.68 -17.08
N ASN A 275 -12.02 -0.41 -17.23
CA ASN A 275 -11.34 -0.80 -18.49
C ASN A 275 -10.28 0.21 -18.98
N ASP A 276 -9.64 0.89 -18.04
CA ASP A 276 -8.70 1.97 -18.36
C ASP A 276 -7.39 1.44 -18.99
N ASN A 277 -7.05 0.17 -18.72
CA ASN A 277 -5.85 -0.49 -19.24
C ASN A 277 -6.13 -1.86 -19.86
N GLU A 278 -5.09 -2.51 -20.39
CA GLU A 278 -5.21 -3.83 -21.01
C GLU A 278 -5.48 -4.93 -19.99
N GLU A 279 -4.90 -4.84 -18.79
CA GLU A 279 -5.07 -5.80 -17.71
C GLU A 279 -6.52 -5.84 -17.23
N ASP A 280 -7.16 -4.70 -17.03
CA ASP A 280 -8.57 -4.60 -16.65
C ASP A 280 -9.46 -5.29 -17.68
N ARG A 281 -9.25 -4.99 -18.97
CA ARG A 281 -9.99 -5.60 -20.07
C ARG A 281 -9.74 -7.12 -20.18
N TYR A 282 -8.49 -7.53 -19.98
CA TYR A 282 -8.12 -8.94 -20.00
C TYR A 282 -8.82 -9.72 -18.89
N LEU A 283 -8.72 -9.23 -17.65
CA LEU A 283 -9.36 -9.87 -16.50
C LEU A 283 -10.88 -9.96 -16.67
N LYS A 284 -11.51 -8.89 -17.15
CA LYS A 284 -12.95 -8.84 -17.42
C LYS A 284 -13.35 -9.91 -18.44
N ASN A 285 -12.66 -9.97 -19.57
CA ASN A 285 -12.92 -10.97 -20.60
C ASN A 285 -12.69 -12.40 -20.09
N LEU A 286 -11.64 -12.60 -19.28
CA LEU A 286 -11.31 -13.89 -18.71
C LEU A 286 -12.43 -14.39 -17.77
N ILE A 287 -12.93 -13.54 -16.90
CA ILE A 287 -14.02 -13.87 -15.97
C ILE A 287 -15.32 -14.19 -16.74
N TYR A 288 -15.71 -13.34 -17.69
CA TYR A 288 -16.93 -13.59 -18.48
C TYR A 288 -16.87 -14.86 -19.32
N ASN A 289 -15.71 -15.16 -19.92
CA ASN A 289 -15.53 -16.40 -20.67
C ASN A 289 -15.62 -17.64 -19.78
N ASN A 290 -15.06 -17.58 -18.56
CA ASN A 290 -15.15 -18.68 -17.60
C ASN A 290 -16.58 -18.86 -17.08
N LEU A 291 -17.31 -17.78 -16.81
CA LEU A 291 -18.73 -17.83 -16.47
C LEU A 291 -19.56 -18.46 -17.58
N ALA A 292 -19.37 -18.03 -18.81
CA ALA A 292 -20.09 -18.59 -19.96
C ALA A 292 -19.85 -20.10 -20.10
N ASN A 293 -18.59 -20.53 -19.99
CA ASN A 293 -18.22 -21.94 -20.04
C ASN A 293 -18.82 -22.75 -18.88
N PHE A 294 -18.83 -22.17 -17.68
CA PHE A 294 -19.43 -22.78 -16.49
C PHE A 294 -20.95 -23.02 -16.69
N TYR A 295 -21.68 -22.00 -17.14
CA TYR A 295 -23.11 -22.13 -17.36
C TYR A 295 -23.46 -23.03 -18.54
N ASN A 296 -22.67 -23.05 -19.61
CA ASN A 296 -22.84 -23.98 -20.72
C ASN A 296 -22.70 -25.43 -20.24
N LYS A 297 -21.66 -25.71 -19.44
CA LYS A 297 -21.46 -27.05 -18.87
C LYS A 297 -22.62 -27.47 -17.98
N LYS A 298 -23.09 -26.58 -17.10
CA LYS A 298 -24.25 -26.86 -16.27
C LYS A 298 -25.53 -27.10 -17.09
N SER A 299 -25.73 -26.34 -18.15
CA SER A 299 -26.87 -26.56 -19.04
C SER A 299 -26.83 -27.93 -19.72
N GLU A 300 -25.64 -28.39 -20.11
CA GLU A 300 -25.45 -29.74 -20.67
C GLU A 300 -25.71 -30.83 -19.61
N GLU A 301 -25.25 -30.65 -18.38
CA GLU A 301 -25.51 -31.57 -17.25
C GLU A 301 -27.04 -31.69 -16.97
N TYR A 302 -27.75 -30.57 -16.89
CA TYR A 302 -29.21 -30.57 -16.70
C TYR A 302 -29.97 -31.24 -17.86
N LEU A 303 -29.52 -31.03 -19.09
CA LEU A 303 -30.12 -31.69 -20.27
C LEU A 303 -29.88 -33.19 -20.21
N GLN A 304 -28.71 -33.65 -19.83
CA GLN A 304 -28.39 -35.06 -19.66
C GLN A 304 -29.20 -35.71 -18.55
N ASP A 305 -29.37 -35.04 -17.40
CA ASP A 305 -30.17 -35.53 -16.31
C ASP A 305 -31.66 -35.63 -16.71
N SER A 306 -32.15 -34.65 -17.45
CA SER A 306 -33.54 -34.69 -17.96
C SER A 306 -33.75 -35.85 -18.93
N ILE A 307 -32.80 -36.17 -19.81
CA ILE A 307 -32.85 -37.32 -20.69
C ILE A 307 -32.83 -38.62 -19.89
N THR A 308 -31.95 -38.71 -18.88
CA THR A 308 -31.85 -39.90 -18.00
C THR A 308 -33.14 -40.13 -17.22
N LEU A 309 -33.77 -39.07 -16.70
CA LEU A 309 -35.05 -39.11 -16.04
C LEU A 309 -36.16 -39.58 -16.97
N GLN A 310 -36.18 -39.08 -18.21
CA GLN A 310 -37.18 -39.55 -19.22
C GLN A 310 -36.99 -41.01 -19.57
N GLN A 311 -35.77 -41.49 -19.72
CA GLN A 311 -35.43 -42.89 -19.96
C GLN A 311 -35.89 -43.79 -18.77
N ALA A 312 -35.66 -43.34 -17.51
CA ALA A 312 -36.11 -44.08 -16.34
C ALA A 312 -37.66 -44.14 -16.25
N LEU A 313 -38.37 -43.06 -16.59
CA LEU A 313 -39.80 -43.04 -16.69
C LEU A 313 -40.33 -44.00 -17.76
N ASP A 314 -39.70 -44.02 -18.94
CA ASP A 314 -40.05 -44.93 -20.05
C ASP A 314 -39.86 -46.42 -19.65
N TYR A 315 -38.82 -46.72 -18.86
CA TYR A 315 -38.61 -48.04 -18.29
C TYR A 315 -39.63 -48.45 -17.22
N SER A 316 -40.11 -47.50 -16.42
CA SER A 316 -41.12 -47.79 -15.38
C SER A 316 -42.50 -48.04 -15.90
N GLN A 317 -42.76 -47.70 -17.19
CA GLN A 317 -44.05 -47.89 -17.86
C GLN A 317 -44.11 -49.18 -18.69
N LYS A 318 -43.00 -49.93 -18.81
CA LYS A 318 -42.90 -51.25 -19.42
C LYS A 318 -43.00 -52.34 -18.40
#